data_18febe9fbbc29650437f23385445e0ca
#
_entry.id   18febe9fbbc29650437f23385445e0ca
#
_cell.length_a   1.000
_cell.length_b   1.000
_cell.length_c   1.000
_cell.angle_alpha   90.00
_cell.angle_beta   90.00
_cell.angle_gamma   90.00
#
_symmetry.space_group_name_H-M   'P 1'
#
loop_
_entity.id
_entity.type
_entity.pdbx_description
1 polymer ?
#
loop_
_entity_poly.entity_id
_entity_poly.type
_entity_poly.pdbx_seq_one_letter_code
_entity_poly.pdbx_strand_id
1 'polypeptide(L)'
;SKGVEGLIHGKAQHYATITTVGGVASGVIVEANEGRPTKVEGNPRHSQSLGATSAHQQALVLNLYDPDRTKQVTRKGAKSSWGEFAAWWKEESSKLGDGAGLRILSERSSSPSLAAQKAEIAKKFPKAVWVEYDSVRHDEPVLGAQLAFGQPLQAHYAYDKADVVFALDSDFLGLDSQTVLPTKQFAARRRSENADSELNRLYV
;
A
#
# COMPACT_ATOMS: atom_id res chain seq x y z
N SER A 1 -23.16 18.62 -13.34
CA SER A 1 -21.86 18.25 -12.78
C SER A 1 -20.94 19.47 -12.89
N LYS A 2 -20.19 19.79 -11.84
CA LYS A 2 -19.10 20.77 -11.97
C LYS A 2 -18.07 20.19 -12.94
N GLY A 3 -17.70 20.96 -13.98
CA GLY A 3 -16.59 20.60 -14.84
C GLY A 3 -15.29 20.48 -14.05
N VAL A 4 -14.32 19.77 -14.60
CA VAL A 4 -12.98 19.67 -13.99
C VAL A 4 -12.32 21.04 -14.06
N GLU A 5 -11.86 21.55 -12.92
CA GLU A 5 -11.21 22.85 -12.82
C GLU A 5 -9.89 22.84 -13.62
N GLY A 6 -9.64 23.89 -14.39
CA GLY A 6 -8.43 24.01 -15.20
C GLY A 6 -8.34 23.05 -16.39
N LEU A 7 -9.45 22.43 -16.80
CA LEU A 7 -9.48 21.55 -17.95
C LEU A 7 -9.21 22.32 -19.24
N ILE A 8 -8.20 21.87 -19.97
CA ILE A 8 -7.91 22.29 -21.35
C ILE A 8 -8.04 21.05 -22.22
N HIS A 9 -8.92 21.07 -23.21
CA HIS A 9 -9.12 19.94 -24.11
C HIS A 9 -7.81 19.52 -24.80
N GLY A 10 -7.57 18.21 -24.79
CA GLY A 10 -6.35 17.63 -25.37
C GLY A 10 -5.09 17.79 -24.51
N LYS A 11 -5.17 18.43 -23.33
CA LYS A 11 -4.05 18.55 -22.41
C LYS A 11 -4.28 17.71 -21.15
N ALA A 12 -3.39 16.73 -20.90
CA ALA A 12 -3.45 15.91 -19.71
C ALA A 12 -3.18 16.74 -18.44
N GLN A 13 -3.90 16.41 -17.37
CA GLN A 13 -3.67 16.92 -16.02
C GLN A 13 -3.00 15.85 -15.18
N HIS A 14 -2.10 16.26 -14.27
CA HIS A 14 -1.35 15.34 -13.41
C HIS A 14 -1.66 15.61 -11.96
N TYR A 15 -2.00 14.56 -11.22
CA TYR A 15 -2.37 14.65 -9.81
C TYR A 15 -1.43 13.78 -8.97
N ALA A 16 -0.79 14.37 -7.97
CA ALA A 16 -0.05 13.63 -6.97
C ALA A 16 -1.03 13.02 -5.96
N THR A 17 -0.89 11.73 -5.72
CA THR A 17 -1.71 10.99 -4.76
C THR A 17 -0.93 9.82 -4.16
N ILE A 18 -1.59 9.07 -3.31
CA ILE A 18 -1.04 7.85 -2.70
C ILE A 18 -1.91 6.67 -3.08
N THR A 19 -1.27 5.55 -3.41
CA THR A 19 -1.91 4.25 -3.57
C THR A 19 -1.42 3.29 -2.50
N THR A 20 -2.19 2.26 -2.21
CA THR A 20 -1.76 1.16 -1.34
C THR A 20 -1.80 -0.14 -2.12
N VAL A 21 -0.71 -0.90 -2.03
CA VAL A 21 -0.62 -2.27 -2.56
C VAL A 21 0.02 -3.12 -1.47
N GLY A 22 -0.62 -4.23 -1.10
CA GLY A 22 -0.14 -5.09 -0.02
C GLY A 22 0.01 -4.35 1.33
N GLY A 23 -0.90 -3.42 1.65
CA GLY A 23 -0.88 -2.64 2.89
C GLY A 23 0.19 -1.54 2.97
N VAL A 24 1.02 -1.38 1.94
CA VAL A 24 2.10 -0.37 1.87
C VAL A 24 1.68 0.81 1.00
N ALA A 25 1.81 2.01 1.56
CA ALA A 25 1.51 3.26 0.87
C ALA A 25 2.67 3.66 -0.06
N SER A 26 2.35 4.08 -1.29
CA SER A 26 3.31 4.58 -2.26
C SER A 26 2.80 5.82 -2.96
N GLY A 27 3.64 6.84 -3.06
CA GLY A 27 3.32 8.07 -3.76
C GLY A 27 3.38 7.91 -5.28
N VAL A 28 2.31 8.32 -5.94
CA VAL A 28 2.17 8.22 -7.40
C VAL A 28 1.73 9.55 -8.00
N ILE A 29 1.95 9.68 -9.29
CA ILE A 29 1.38 10.72 -10.15
C ILE A 29 0.37 10.04 -11.05
N VAL A 30 -0.85 10.53 -11.03
CA VAL A 30 -1.93 10.04 -11.90
C VAL A 30 -2.15 11.03 -13.03
N GLU A 31 -1.98 10.58 -14.26
CA GLU A 31 -2.36 11.33 -15.44
C GLU A 31 -3.87 11.16 -15.70
N ALA A 32 -4.55 12.26 -15.91
CA ALA A 32 -5.98 12.29 -16.22
C ALA A 32 -6.22 13.07 -17.50
N ASN A 33 -6.95 12.46 -18.44
CA ASN A 33 -7.40 13.06 -19.67
C ASN A 33 -8.91 13.31 -19.60
N GLU A 34 -9.33 14.54 -19.79
CA GLU A 34 -10.75 14.94 -19.73
C GLU A 34 -11.44 14.52 -18.41
N GLY A 35 -10.69 14.61 -17.29
CA GLY A 35 -11.16 14.18 -15.98
C GLY A 35 -11.18 12.66 -15.75
N ARG A 36 -10.61 11.88 -16.68
CA ARG A 36 -10.50 10.44 -16.57
C ARG A 36 -9.07 10.03 -16.29
N PRO A 37 -8.76 9.36 -15.16
CA PRO A 37 -7.46 8.77 -14.93
C PRO A 37 -7.11 7.75 -16.02
N THR A 38 -5.94 7.90 -16.65
CA THR A 38 -5.49 7.06 -17.77
C THR A 38 -4.18 6.36 -17.50
N LYS A 39 -3.33 6.91 -16.65
CA LYS A 39 -2.02 6.35 -16.33
C LYS A 39 -1.62 6.62 -14.89
N VAL A 40 -0.85 5.70 -14.31
CA VAL A 40 -0.23 5.83 -12.98
C VAL A 40 1.28 5.74 -13.15
N GLU A 41 2.01 6.73 -12.66
CA GLU A 41 3.46 6.78 -12.60
C GLU A 41 3.95 6.98 -11.17
N GLY A 42 5.21 6.66 -10.90
CA GLY A 42 5.80 6.93 -9.58
C GLY A 42 6.02 8.42 -9.35
N ASN A 43 5.79 8.87 -8.13
CA ASN A 43 6.12 10.25 -7.76
C ASN A 43 7.62 10.35 -7.45
N PRO A 44 8.41 11.12 -8.23
CA PRO A 44 9.85 11.24 -8.01
C PRO A 44 10.21 11.95 -6.70
N ARG A 45 9.27 12.66 -6.09
CA ARG A 45 9.45 13.34 -4.80
C ARG A 45 9.06 12.47 -3.60
N HIS A 46 8.54 11.26 -3.83
CA HIS A 46 8.13 10.37 -2.74
C HIS A 46 9.28 9.44 -2.35
N SER A 47 9.65 9.42 -1.07
CA SER A 47 10.83 8.70 -0.55
C SER A 47 10.79 7.18 -0.77
N GLN A 48 9.62 6.57 -0.83
CA GLN A 48 9.45 5.13 -1.00
C GLN A 48 9.45 4.65 -2.46
N SER A 49 9.29 5.56 -3.41
CA SER A 49 9.25 5.19 -4.83
C SER A 49 10.34 5.88 -5.65
N LEU A 50 10.70 7.12 -5.32
CA LEU A 50 11.64 7.97 -6.08
C LEU A 50 11.34 7.96 -7.59
N GLY A 51 10.07 7.90 -7.96
CA GLY A 51 9.60 7.86 -9.34
C GLY A 51 9.43 6.46 -9.94
N ALA A 52 9.71 5.39 -9.22
CA ALA A 52 9.44 4.03 -9.68
C ALA A 52 8.02 3.59 -9.31
N THR A 53 7.46 2.64 -10.08
CA THR A 53 6.18 1.98 -9.82
C THR A 53 6.28 0.49 -10.12
N SER A 54 5.50 -0.30 -9.41
CA SER A 54 5.30 -1.72 -9.74
C SER A 54 4.22 -1.88 -10.82
N ALA A 55 4.21 -3.04 -11.48
CA ALA A 55 3.16 -3.41 -12.42
C ALA A 55 1.76 -3.34 -11.77
N HIS A 56 1.64 -3.76 -10.51
CA HIS A 56 0.38 -3.68 -9.76
C HIS A 56 -0.09 -2.24 -9.56
N GLN A 57 0.83 -1.31 -9.23
CA GLN A 57 0.48 0.10 -9.09
C GLN A 57 0.02 0.72 -10.41
N GLN A 58 0.67 0.39 -11.52
CA GLN A 58 0.23 0.85 -12.84
C GLN A 58 -1.12 0.28 -13.25
N ALA A 59 -1.39 -0.99 -12.92
CA ALA A 59 -2.65 -1.66 -13.20
C ALA A 59 -3.83 -1.12 -12.37
N LEU A 60 -3.60 -0.37 -11.28
CA LEU A 60 -4.69 0.16 -10.44
C LEU A 60 -5.67 1.05 -11.21
N VAL A 61 -5.24 1.70 -12.30
CA VAL A 61 -6.15 2.47 -13.14
C VAL A 61 -7.27 1.62 -13.71
N LEU A 62 -7.04 0.33 -13.97
CA LEU A 62 -8.03 -0.60 -14.50
C LEU A 62 -9.16 -0.85 -13.50
N ASN A 63 -8.88 -0.83 -12.20
CA ASN A 63 -9.88 -1.02 -11.15
C ASN A 63 -10.95 0.08 -11.16
N LEU A 64 -10.65 1.27 -11.68
CA LEU A 64 -11.61 2.36 -11.79
C LEU A 64 -12.66 2.09 -12.86
N TYR A 65 -12.30 1.31 -13.87
CA TYR A 65 -13.14 1.03 -15.06
C TYR A 65 -13.69 -0.39 -15.06
N ASP A 66 -13.37 -1.18 -14.05
CA ASP A 66 -13.89 -2.52 -13.89
C ASP A 66 -15.43 -2.49 -13.76
N PRO A 67 -16.17 -3.17 -14.67
CA PRO A 67 -17.62 -3.21 -14.62
C PRO A 67 -18.16 -3.87 -13.35
N ASP A 68 -17.39 -4.79 -12.76
CA ASP A 68 -17.78 -5.56 -11.56
C ASP A 68 -17.45 -4.85 -10.26
N ARG A 69 -16.79 -3.68 -10.30
CA ARG A 69 -16.51 -2.90 -9.09
C ARG A 69 -17.80 -2.52 -8.35
N THR A 70 -17.74 -2.50 -7.04
CA THR A 70 -18.84 -2.03 -6.19
C THR A 70 -19.14 -0.56 -6.49
N LYS A 71 -20.40 -0.28 -6.87
CA LYS A 71 -20.85 1.08 -7.28
C LYS A 71 -21.77 1.73 -6.26
N GLN A 72 -22.27 0.97 -5.30
CA GLN A 72 -23.23 1.45 -4.29
C GLN A 72 -23.16 0.65 -3.01
N VAL A 73 -23.61 1.26 -1.91
CA VAL A 73 -23.80 0.56 -0.65
C VAL A 73 -24.99 -0.38 -0.79
N THR A 74 -24.83 -1.62 -0.33
CA THR A 74 -25.91 -2.61 -0.35
C THR A 74 -26.10 -3.21 1.04
N ARG A 75 -27.34 -3.60 1.35
CA ARG A 75 -27.71 -4.35 2.56
C ARG A 75 -28.54 -5.55 2.16
N LYS A 76 -28.09 -6.76 2.45
CA LYS A 76 -28.77 -8.02 2.07
C LYS A 76 -29.13 -8.07 0.57
N GLY A 77 -28.23 -7.59 -0.29
CA GLY A 77 -28.44 -7.56 -1.75
C GLY A 77 -29.27 -6.38 -2.27
N ALA A 78 -29.96 -5.62 -1.41
CA ALA A 78 -30.73 -4.44 -1.81
C ALA A 78 -29.88 -3.17 -1.68
N LYS A 79 -30.20 -2.13 -2.50
CA LYS A 79 -29.56 -0.82 -2.41
C LYS A 79 -29.77 -0.20 -1.03
N SER A 80 -28.70 0.38 -0.48
CA SER A 80 -28.67 1.05 0.81
C SER A 80 -27.86 2.35 0.72
N SER A 81 -27.59 2.98 1.87
CA SER A 81 -26.81 4.21 1.96
C SER A 81 -25.83 4.16 3.15
N TRP A 82 -24.82 5.03 3.13
CA TRP A 82 -23.93 5.21 4.26
C TRP A 82 -24.64 5.73 5.52
N GLY A 83 -25.70 6.52 5.36
CA GLY A 83 -26.54 6.98 6.47
C GLY A 83 -27.24 5.83 7.16
N GLU A 84 -27.84 4.91 6.40
CA GLU A 84 -28.48 3.69 6.93
C GLU A 84 -27.48 2.77 7.61
N PHE A 85 -26.27 2.62 7.02
CA PHE A 85 -25.19 1.86 7.64
C PHE A 85 -24.77 2.49 8.98
N ALA A 86 -24.57 3.79 9.03
CA ALA A 86 -24.17 4.50 10.25
C ALA A 86 -25.22 4.38 11.36
N ALA A 87 -26.51 4.50 11.01
CA ALA A 87 -27.62 4.33 11.96
C ALA A 87 -27.66 2.90 12.51
N TRP A 88 -27.56 1.90 11.63
CA TRP A 88 -27.48 0.49 12.02
C TRP A 88 -26.28 0.22 12.92
N TRP A 89 -25.09 0.71 12.54
CA TRP A 89 -23.88 0.50 13.32
C TRP A 89 -23.97 1.15 14.71
N LYS A 90 -24.54 2.34 14.80
CA LYS A 90 -24.76 3.01 16.09
C LYS A 90 -25.62 2.16 17.02
N GLU A 91 -26.69 1.57 16.51
CA GLU A 91 -27.56 0.67 17.27
C GLU A 91 -26.82 -0.62 17.67
N GLU A 92 -26.20 -1.33 16.72
CA GLU A 92 -25.49 -2.58 17.00
C GLU A 92 -24.30 -2.38 17.94
N SER A 93 -23.52 -1.33 17.74
CA SER A 93 -22.34 -1.05 18.58
C SER A 93 -22.72 -0.75 20.03
N SER A 94 -23.93 -0.23 20.30
CA SER A 94 -24.42 -0.01 21.66
C SER A 94 -24.71 -1.32 22.42
N LYS A 95 -24.94 -2.41 21.70
CA LYS A 95 -25.23 -3.75 22.27
C LYS A 95 -23.95 -4.53 22.60
N LEU A 96 -22.79 -4.09 22.11
CA LEU A 96 -21.53 -4.83 22.25
C LEU A 96 -20.89 -4.74 23.64
N GLY A 97 -21.35 -3.85 24.50
CA GLY A 97 -20.79 -3.66 25.84
C GLY A 97 -19.28 -3.38 25.79
N ASP A 98 -18.47 -4.22 26.42
CA ASP A 98 -17.02 -4.15 26.42
C ASP A 98 -16.34 -4.75 25.17
N GLY A 99 -17.12 -5.21 24.20
CA GLY A 99 -16.66 -5.75 22.94
C GLY A 99 -16.26 -7.24 22.98
N ALA A 100 -16.61 -8.00 23.99
CA ALA A 100 -16.24 -9.42 24.10
C ALA A 100 -16.70 -10.28 22.90
N GLY A 101 -17.80 -9.89 22.21
CA GLY A 101 -18.29 -10.52 20.99
C GLY A 101 -17.75 -9.90 19.69
N LEU A 102 -17.01 -8.78 19.74
CA LEU A 102 -16.52 -8.08 18.57
C LEU A 102 -15.25 -8.74 18.04
N ARG A 103 -15.26 -9.11 16.77
CA ARG A 103 -14.10 -9.62 16.03
C ARG A 103 -13.93 -8.79 14.79
N ILE A 104 -12.71 -8.26 14.59
CA ILE A 104 -12.36 -7.44 13.44
C ILE A 104 -11.25 -8.17 12.69
N LEU A 105 -11.46 -8.41 11.41
CA LEU A 105 -10.47 -8.96 10.50
C LEU A 105 -10.09 -7.89 9.49
N SER A 106 -8.81 -7.63 9.34
CA SER A 106 -8.29 -6.66 8.36
C SER A 106 -7.02 -7.17 7.70
N GLU A 107 -6.69 -6.58 6.57
CA GLU A 107 -5.33 -6.66 6.04
C GLU A 107 -4.37 -5.94 6.97
N ARG A 108 -3.08 -6.32 6.92
CA ARG A 108 -2.00 -5.55 7.54
C ARG A 108 -1.86 -4.19 6.84
N SER A 109 -1.60 -3.15 7.59
CA SER A 109 -1.43 -1.82 7.03
C SER A 109 -0.42 -1.01 7.82
N SER A 110 0.45 -0.29 7.12
CA SER A 110 1.39 0.68 7.69
C SER A 110 0.76 2.05 7.96
N SER A 111 -0.56 2.21 7.81
CA SER A 111 -1.26 3.48 7.99
C SER A 111 -1.26 3.95 9.45
N PRO A 112 -0.65 5.11 9.77
CA PRO A 112 -0.72 5.69 11.11
C PRO A 112 -2.15 6.03 11.54
N SER A 113 -3.00 6.43 10.59
CA SER A 113 -4.41 6.72 10.85
C SER A 113 -5.18 5.48 11.28
N LEU A 114 -4.92 4.33 10.62
CA LEU A 114 -5.52 3.06 11.03
C LEU A 114 -5.02 2.63 12.42
N ALA A 115 -3.74 2.81 12.72
CA ALA A 115 -3.19 2.52 14.04
C ALA A 115 -3.87 3.36 15.13
N ALA A 116 -4.10 4.65 14.89
CA ALA A 116 -4.83 5.51 15.80
C ALA A 116 -6.30 5.07 15.98
N GLN A 117 -6.98 4.69 14.90
CA GLN A 117 -8.35 4.17 14.96
C GLN A 117 -8.42 2.84 15.73
N LYS A 118 -7.46 1.93 15.55
CA LYS A 118 -7.36 0.69 16.33
C LYS A 118 -7.23 0.99 17.83
N ALA A 119 -6.39 1.96 18.19
CA ALA A 119 -6.23 2.36 19.58
C ALA A 119 -7.54 2.91 20.20
N GLU A 120 -8.29 3.71 19.45
CA GLU A 120 -9.59 4.21 19.91
C GLU A 120 -10.65 3.10 20.03
N ILE A 121 -10.67 2.15 19.09
CA ILE A 121 -11.52 0.97 19.17
C ILE A 121 -11.19 0.11 20.40
N ALA A 122 -9.90 -0.11 20.66
CA ALA A 122 -9.43 -0.86 21.83
C ALA A 122 -9.81 -0.18 23.17
N LYS A 123 -9.81 1.15 23.22
CA LYS A 123 -10.30 1.88 24.42
C LYS A 123 -11.79 1.70 24.61
N LYS A 124 -12.58 1.78 23.53
CA LYS A 124 -14.04 1.68 23.59
C LYS A 124 -14.51 0.24 23.83
N PHE A 125 -13.79 -0.72 23.27
CA PHE A 125 -14.14 -2.15 23.29
C PHE A 125 -12.91 -2.98 23.75
N PRO A 126 -12.55 -2.94 25.04
CA PRO A 126 -11.29 -3.51 25.53
C PRO A 126 -11.18 -5.03 25.39
N LYS A 127 -12.29 -5.75 25.20
CA LYS A 127 -12.31 -7.19 24.95
C LYS A 127 -12.52 -7.55 23.48
N ALA A 128 -12.55 -6.58 22.58
CA ALA A 128 -12.58 -6.85 21.14
C ALA A 128 -11.26 -7.50 20.69
N VAL A 129 -11.37 -8.43 19.74
CA VAL A 129 -10.20 -9.07 19.14
C VAL A 129 -10.04 -8.55 17.72
N TRP A 130 -8.86 -7.96 17.45
CA TRP A 130 -8.46 -7.54 16.10
C TRP A 130 -7.43 -8.51 15.57
N VAL A 131 -7.71 -9.10 14.42
CA VAL A 131 -6.83 -10.03 13.71
C VAL A 131 -6.41 -9.41 12.38
N GLU A 132 -5.13 -9.45 12.09
CA GLU A 132 -4.58 -9.10 10.78
C GLU A 132 -4.22 -10.37 10.03
N TYR A 133 -4.64 -10.45 8.79
CA TYR A 133 -4.38 -11.58 7.92
C TYR A 133 -4.00 -11.11 6.53
N ASP A 134 -2.88 -11.62 6.04
CA ASP A 134 -2.45 -11.48 4.66
C ASP A 134 -2.32 -12.87 4.04
N SER A 135 -2.77 -13.03 2.80
CA SER A 135 -2.68 -14.30 2.07
C SER A 135 -1.24 -14.68 1.72
N VAL A 136 -0.37 -13.69 1.55
CA VAL A 136 1.07 -13.85 1.39
C VAL A 136 1.74 -13.33 2.66
N ARG A 137 2.40 -14.23 3.39
CA ARG A 137 3.03 -13.89 4.68
C ARG A 137 4.37 -13.20 4.46
N HIS A 138 4.60 -12.16 5.24
CA HIS A 138 5.88 -11.45 5.36
C HIS A 138 6.29 -11.32 6.83
N ASP A 139 5.99 -12.33 7.65
CA ASP A 139 6.25 -12.31 9.10
C ASP A 139 7.67 -12.73 9.43
N GLU A 140 8.26 -13.61 8.63
CA GLU A 140 9.56 -14.23 8.89
C GLU A 140 10.69 -13.21 9.06
N PRO A 141 10.83 -12.16 8.23
CA PRO A 141 11.84 -11.12 8.44
C PRO A 141 11.67 -10.36 9.76
N VAL A 142 10.42 -10.11 10.17
CA VAL A 142 10.11 -9.41 11.42
C VAL A 142 10.41 -10.31 12.63
N LEU A 143 10.07 -11.60 12.54
CA LEU A 143 10.42 -12.59 13.58
C LEU A 143 11.93 -12.79 13.69
N GLY A 144 12.63 -12.85 12.56
CA GLY A 144 14.09 -12.90 12.53
C GLY A 144 14.72 -11.67 13.19
N ALA A 145 14.21 -10.48 12.90
CA ALA A 145 14.65 -9.25 13.55
C ALA A 145 14.37 -9.26 15.05
N GLN A 146 13.22 -9.76 15.48
CA GLN A 146 12.89 -9.91 16.89
C GLN A 146 13.85 -10.86 17.62
N LEU A 147 14.22 -11.98 16.98
CA LEU A 147 15.21 -12.92 17.55
C LEU A 147 16.60 -12.28 17.63
N ALA A 148 17.03 -11.53 16.62
CA ALA A 148 18.37 -10.94 16.58
C ALA A 148 18.51 -9.68 17.43
N PHE A 149 17.49 -8.85 17.52
CA PHE A 149 17.54 -7.51 18.12
C PHE A 149 16.60 -7.35 19.34
N GLY A 150 15.82 -8.36 19.68
CA GLY A 150 14.84 -8.31 20.79
C GLY A 150 13.60 -7.45 20.49
N GLN A 151 13.44 -6.95 19.24
CA GLN A 151 12.35 -6.08 18.83
C GLN A 151 11.84 -6.47 17.43
N PRO A 152 10.53 -6.33 17.15
CA PRO A 152 9.97 -6.56 15.82
C PRO A 152 10.33 -5.38 14.90
N LEU A 153 11.48 -5.45 14.26
CA LEU A 153 11.99 -4.43 13.36
C LEU A 153 11.80 -4.84 11.90
N GLN A 154 11.58 -3.86 11.05
CA GLN A 154 11.63 -4.04 9.61
C GLN A 154 13.00 -3.59 9.09
N ALA A 155 13.72 -4.49 8.42
CA ALA A 155 15.00 -4.18 7.82
C ALA A 155 14.82 -3.32 6.55
N HIS A 156 15.62 -2.26 6.42
CA HIS A 156 15.74 -1.46 5.23
C HIS A 156 17.18 -1.56 4.69
N TYR A 157 17.33 -2.23 3.58
CA TYR A 157 18.62 -2.43 2.95
C TYR A 157 18.94 -1.29 1.96
N ALA A 158 20.16 -0.75 2.04
CA ALA A 158 20.66 0.27 1.11
C ALA A 158 21.38 -0.41 -0.06
N TYR A 159 20.66 -0.92 -1.03
CA TYR A 159 21.20 -1.64 -2.19
C TYR A 159 22.06 -0.77 -3.11
N ASP A 160 21.86 0.55 -3.07
CA ASP A 160 22.70 1.54 -3.77
C ASP A 160 24.11 1.66 -3.19
N LYS A 161 24.34 1.16 -1.97
CA LYS A 161 25.62 1.17 -1.28
C LYS A 161 26.30 -0.20 -1.23
N ALA A 162 25.64 -1.24 -1.73
CA ALA A 162 26.16 -2.60 -1.67
C ALA A 162 26.98 -2.93 -2.91
N ASP A 163 28.24 -3.31 -2.75
CA ASP A 163 29.10 -3.81 -3.83
C ASP A 163 28.85 -5.27 -4.14
N VAL A 164 28.41 -6.03 -3.14
CA VAL A 164 28.05 -7.44 -3.27
C VAL A 164 26.71 -7.67 -2.57
N VAL A 165 25.81 -8.33 -3.27
CA VAL A 165 24.52 -8.81 -2.75
C VAL A 165 24.51 -10.32 -2.86
N PHE A 166 24.25 -11.00 -1.75
CA PHE A 166 24.02 -12.43 -1.70
C PHE A 166 22.58 -12.69 -1.26
N ALA A 167 21.76 -13.20 -2.15
CA ALA A 167 20.34 -13.49 -1.90
C ALA A 167 20.16 -14.99 -1.69
N LEU A 168 19.77 -15.38 -0.48
CA LEU A 168 19.41 -16.75 -0.12
C LEU A 168 17.89 -16.87 -0.11
N ASP A 169 17.32 -17.53 -1.09
CA ASP A 169 15.88 -17.76 -1.23
C ASP A 169 15.06 -16.44 -1.04
N SER A 170 15.58 -15.35 -1.62
CA SER A 170 15.00 -14.02 -1.49
C SER A 170 14.84 -13.34 -2.84
N ASP A 171 13.61 -13.01 -3.18
CA ASP A 171 13.24 -12.21 -4.35
C ASP A 171 13.14 -10.72 -4.00
N PHE A 172 14.24 -10.12 -3.54
CA PHE A 172 14.27 -8.72 -3.14
C PHE A 172 14.01 -7.74 -4.30
N LEU A 173 14.10 -8.20 -5.54
CA LEU A 173 13.77 -7.41 -6.74
C LEU A 173 12.29 -7.48 -7.11
N GLY A 174 11.53 -8.38 -6.54
CA GLY A 174 10.13 -8.61 -6.87
C GLY A 174 9.24 -8.80 -5.65
N LEU A 175 8.88 -10.05 -5.37
CA LEU A 175 7.81 -10.38 -4.42
C LEU A 175 8.13 -10.14 -2.96
N ASP A 176 9.39 -10.27 -2.54
CA ASP A 176 9.80 -10.07 -1.16
C ASP A 176 9.89 -8.59 -0.79
N SER A 177 9.97 -7.72 -1.78
CA SER A 177 10.02 -6.28 -1.56
C SER A 177 8.62 -5.68 -1.49
N GLN A 178 8.28 -5.10 -0.36
CA GLN A 178 7.04 -4.33 -0.20
C GLN A 178 7.08 -2.99 -0.93
N THR A 179 8.24 -2.57 -1.45
CA THR A 179 8.43 -1.32 -2.18
C THR A 179 9.28 -1.52 -3.42
N VAL A 180 9.16 -0.62 -4.38
CA VAL A 180 10.00 -0.62 -5.60
C VAL A 180 11.39 0.00 -5.39
N LEU A 181 11.68 0.48 -4.19
CA LEU A 181 12.92 1.16 -3.86
C LEU A 181 14.15 0.23 -3.97
N PRO A 182 14.14 -1.02 -3.46
CA PRO A 182 15.25 -1.96 -3.61
C PRO A 182 15.64 -2.20 -5.07
N THR A 183 14.67 -2.44 -5.93
CA THR A 183 14.89 -2.65 -7.36
C THR A 183 15.54 -1.42 -8.01
N LYS A 184 15.03 -0.23 -7.69
CA LYS A 184 15.60 1.03 -8.20
C LYS A 184 17.03 1.26 -7.72
N GLN A 185 17.29 1.04 -6.44
CA GLN A 185 18.63 1.21 -5.85
C GLN A 185 19.63 0.20 -6.46
N PHE A 186 19.24 -1.06 -6.57
CA PHE A 186 20.05 -2.09 -7.20
C PHE A 186 20.37 -1.76 -8.66
N ALA A 187 19.34 -1.37 -9.43
CA ALA A 187 19.50 -1.01 -10.84
C ALA A 187 20.36 0.24 -11.04
N ALA A 188 20.35 1.20 -10.10
CA ALA A 188 21.18 2.40 -10.17
C ALA A 188 22.69 2.09 -10.21
N ARG A 189 23.11 0.98 -9.56
CA ARG A 189 24.50 0.48 -9.56
C ARG A 189 24.87 -0.37 -10.77
N ARG A 190 23.95 -0.58 -11.72
CA ARG A 190 24.13 -1.42 -12.92
C ARG A 190 23.94 -0.63 -14.22
N ARG A 191 24.07 0.68 -14.18
CA ARG A 191 23.99 1.52 -15.37
C ARG A 191 25.33 1.50 -16.10
N SER A 192 25.32 1.01 -17.33
CA SER A 192 26.48 0.93 -18.20
C SER A 192 27.02 2.29 -18.73
N GLU A 193 26.26 3.36 -18.49
CA GLU A 193 26.64 4.72 -18.86
C GLU A 193 27.90 5.22 -18.13
N ASN A 194 28.23 4.60 -17.00
CA ASN A 194 29.42 4.88 -16.23
C ASN A 194 30.44 3.75 -16.47
N ALA A 195 31.16 3.80 -17.57
CA ALA A 195 32.12 2.77 -17.95
C ALA A 195 33.24 2.50 -16.89
N ASP A 196 33.47 3.46 -16.01
CA ASP A 196 34.45 3.38 -14.92
C ASP A 196 33.82 2.98 -13.57
N SER A 197 32.52 2.77 -13.49
CA SER A 197 31.86 2.38 -12.23
C SER A 197 31.91 0.87 -12.06
N GLU A 198 32.41 0.41 -10.92
CA GLU A 198 32.28 -0.99 -10.50
C GLU A 198 30.81 -1.35 -10.34
N LEU A 199 30.34 -2.29 -11.15
CA LEU A 199 29.00 -2.83 -11.04
C LEU A 199 28.90 -3.68 -9.77
N ASN A 200 27.78 -3.59 -9.08
CA ASN A 200 27.53 -4.50 -7.97
C ASN A 200 27.38 -5.96 -8.45
N ARG A 201 27.81 -6.89 -7.63
CA ARG A 201 27.71 -8.33 -7.90
C ARG A 201 26.54 -8.93 -7.17
N LEU A 202 25.74 -9.74 -7.86
CA LEU A 202 24.63 -10.49 -7.30
C LEU A 202 24.94 -11.98 -7.37
N TYR A 203 24.80 -12.65 -6.24
CA TYR A 203 24.84 -14.11 -6.11
C TYR A 203 23.48 -14.59 -5.57
N VAL A 204 22.92 -15.63 -6.20
CA VAL A 204 21.63 -16.25 -5.85
C VAL A 204 21.78 -17.77 -5.78
#